data_3e830e14d94729d05f42dfacda3be571
#
_entry.id   3e830e14d94729d05f42dfacda3be571
#
_cell.length_a   1.000
_cell.length_b   1.000
_cell.length_c   1.000
_cell.angle_alpha   90.00
_cell.angle_beta   90.00
_cell.angle_gamma   90.00
#
_symmetry.space_group_name_H-M   'P 1'
#
loop_
_entity.id
_entity.type
_entity.pdbx_description
1 polymer ?
#
loop_
_entity_poly.entity_id
_entity_poly.type
_entity_poly.pdbx_seq_one_letter_code
_entity_poly.pdbx_strand_id
1 'polypeptide(L)'
;LVLRMPKDRNAKTGVVPFLLDDTSRNERTKMSMTFYINQLKYILSFELDSKRIYSESLVVYESIRPTKLYGRTYEESTDSSIIEFGANLKLSKKGQDAIFGNTINNSSVLAAFGKSNVEKTKLNDVYDYFAMQVKDVLAPGMLLSGYVKKHLDKDKDGELKKFILNFLKASDFNIEDVALHEEEELITPELEQLIQKAPIDDDAKAEMLKKGKITN
;
A
#
# COMPACT_ATOMS: atom_id res chain seq x y z
N LEU A 1 -2.81 2.81 4.35
CA LEU A 1 -4.07 3.52 4.52
C LEU A 1 -4.98 3.40 3.30
N VAL A 2 -4.53 3.83 2.09
CA VAL A 2 -5.39 4.01 0.91
C VAL A 2 -6.18 2.76 0.51
N LEU A 3 -5.55 1.59 0.46
CA LEU A 3 -6.21 0.32 0.10
C LEU A 3 -6.42 -0.62 1.30
N ARG A 4 -6.12 -0.16 2.50
CA ARG A 4 -6.26 -1.00 3.69
C ARG A 4 -7.73 -1.14 4.08
N MET A 5 -8.20 -2.40 4.15
CA MET A 5 -9.49 -2.74 4.74
C MET A 5 -9.25 -3.22 6.18
N PRO A 6 -9.73 -2.48 7.20
CA PRO A 6 -9.69 -2.94 8.58
C PRO A 6 -10.55 -4.20 8.78
N LYS A 7 -10.25 -5.00 9.81
CA LYS A 7 -11.04 -6.19 10.13
C LYS A 7 -12.48 -5.87 10.52
N ASP A 8 -12.66 -4.74 11.22
CA ASP A 8 -13.95 -4.29 11.74
C ASP A 8 -13.97 -2.78 11.95
N ARG A 9 -15.12 -2.25 12.34
CA ARG A 9 -15.37 -0.82 12.57
C ARG A 9 -14.56 -0.22 13.72
N ASN A 10 -14.03 -1.03 14.63
CA ASN A 10 -13.29 -0.59 15.82
C ASN A 10 -11.77 -0.65 15.61
N ALA A 11 -11.32 -1.26 14.53
CA ALA A 11 -9.90 -1.31 14.19
C ALA A 11 -9.34 0.10 13.97
N LYS A 12 -8.11 0.33 14.43
CA LYS A 12 -7.46 1.64 14.25
C LYS A 12 -7.11 1.89 12.77
N THR A 13 -7.14 3.15 12.35
CA THR A 13 -6.71 3.59 11.00
C THR A 13 -5.23 3.32 10.74
N GLY A 14 -4.42 3.25 11.81
CA GLY A 14 -2.96 3.09 11.74
C GLY A 14 -2.21 4.41 11.59
N VAL A 15 -2.91 5.56 11.55
CA VAL A 15 -2.25 6.85 11.57
C VAL A 15 -1.66 7.12 12.96
N VAL A 16 -0.46 7.65 12.98
CA VAL A 16 0.20 8.16 14.17
C VAL A 16 0.25 9.67 14.05
N PRO A 17 -0.34 10.44 14.98
CA PRO A 17 -0.27 11.88 14.95
C PRO A 17 1.17 12.35 15.21
N PHE A 18 1.45 13.61 14.92
CA PHE A 18 2.73 14.21 15.29
C PHE A 18 2.86 14.27 16.81
N LEU A 19 3.90 13.62 17.37
CA LEU A 19 4.04 13.39 18.81
C LEU A 19 5.01 14.36 19.50
N LEU A 20 5.68 15.24 18.74
CA LEU A 20 6.74 16.09 19.25
C LEU A 20 6.25 17.42 19.85
N ASP A 21 4.96 17.69 19.79
CA ASP A 21 4.31 18.79 20.50
C ASP A 21 3.03 18.32 21.19
N ASP A 22 2.56 19.07 22.18
CA ASP A 22 1.42 18.69 23.02
C ASP A 22 0.06 18.94 22.34
N THR A 23 0.00 19.85 21.36
CA THR A 23 -1.24 20.21 20.66
C THR A 23 -1.56 19.24 19.56
N SER A 24 -0.60 18.91 18.69
CA SER A 24 -0.77 18.04 17.53
C SER A 24 -1.17 16.61 17.87
N ARG A 25 -0.87 16.15 19.10
CA ARG A 25 -1.27 14.81 19.56
C ARG A 25 -2.78 14.58 19.53
N ASN A 26 -3.55 15.64 19.74
CA ASN A 26 -4.99 15.59 19.84
C ASN A 26 -5.70 16.12 18.59
N GLU A 27 -4.94 16.59 17.61
CA GLU A 27 -5.48 17.10 16.37
C GLU A 27 -5.65 15.99 15.32
N ARG A 28 -6.52 16.26 14.35
CA ARG A 28 -6.70 15.39 13.20
C ARG A 28 -5.52 15.52 12.26
N THR A 29 -5.01 14.39 11.80
CA THR A 29 -3.95 14.37 10.79
C THR A 29 -4.53 14.70 9.43
N LYS A 30 -3.93 15.66 8.73
CA LYS A 30 -4.26 16.01 7.34
C LYS A 30 -3.15 15.52 6.43
N MET A 31 -3.53 14.77 5.40
CA MET A 31 -2.60 14.22 4.40
C MET A 31 -3.12 14.51 3.00
N SER A 32 -2.23 14.82 2.10
CA SER A 32 -2.55 14.96 0.68
C SER A 32 -1.43 14.37 -0.17
N MET A 33 -1.81 13.68 -1.23
CA MET A 33 -0.90 13.06 -2.18
C MET A 33 -1.25 13.49 -3.59
N THR A 34 -0.26 14.04 -4.31
CA THR A 34 -0.35 14.32 -5.73
C THR A 34 0.36 13.21 -6.51
N PHE A 35 -0.30 12.64 -7.49
CA PHE A 35 0.26 11.60 -8.34
C PHE A 35 -0.25 11.71 -9.77
N TYR A 36 0.37 10.98 -10.69
CA TYR A 36 0.06 11.04 -12.12
C TYR A 36 -0.23 9.65 -12.66
N ILE A 37 -1.33 9.52 -13.41
CA ILE A 37 -1.69 8.32 -14.15
C ILE A 37 -1.98 8.75 -15.58
N ASN A 38 -1.31 8.16 -16.58
CA ASN A 38 -1.49 8.50 -18.00
C ASN A 38 -1.45 10.02 -18.26
N GLN A 39 -0.48 10.71 -17.67
CA GLN A 39 -0.26 12.15 -17.75
C GLN A 39 -1.36 13.03 -17.10
N LEU A 40 -2.38 12.44 -16.53
CA LEU A 40 -3.39 13.16 -15.74
C LEU A 40 -2.94 13.28 -14.30
N LYS A 41 -3.06 14.49 -13.75
CA LYS A 41 -2.76 14.78 -12.35
C LYS A 41 -3.96 14.43 -11.47
N TYR A 42 -3.69 13.69 -10.40
CA TYR A 42 -4.67 13.39 -9.35
C TYR A 42 -4.22 13.96 -8.01
N ILE A 43 -5.18 14.32 -7.17
CA ILE A 43 -4.93 14.67 -5.77
C ILE A 43 -5.90 13.88 -4.89
N LEU A 44 -5.35 13.08 -3.98
CA LEU A 44 -6.08 12.34 -2.96
C LEU A 44 -5.77 12.97 -1.61
N SER A 45 -6.79 13.36 -0.87
CA SER A 45 -6.65 14.06 0.43
C SER A 45 -7.47 13.38 1.51
N PHE A 46 -6.94 13.39 2.73
CA PHE A 46 -7.55 12.82 3.93
C PHE A 46 -7.46 13.77 5.12
N GLU A 47 -8.47 13.74 5.95
CA GLU A 47 -8.43 14.22 7.34
C GLU A 47 -8.92 13.09 8.24
N LEU A 48 -8.08 12.62 9.18
CA LEU A 48 -8.34 11.42 9.97
C LEU A 48 -7.65 11.49 11.33
N ASP A 49 -8.09 10.61 12.22
CA ASP A 49 -7.40 10.28 13.46
C ASP A 49 -7.14 8.77 13.57
N SER A 50 -6.75 8.30 14.73
CA SER A 50 -6.51 6.87 14.96
C SER A 50 -7.77 6.01 14.90
N LYS A 51 -8.97 6.60 14.90
CA LYS A 51 -10.25 5.89 14.95
C LYS A 51 -10.98 5.91 13.62
N ARG A 52 -10.98 7.06 12.91
CA ARG A 52 -11.82 7.25 11.72
C ARG A 52 -11.26 8.26 10.73
N ILE A 53 -11.83 8.24 9.53
CA ILE A 53 -11.60 9.22 8.48
C ILE A 53 -12.76 10.23 8.55
N TYR A 54 -12.44 11.49 8.78
CA TYR A 54 -13.41 12.60 8.85
C TYR A 54 -13.74 13.18 7.50
N SER A 55 -12.71 13.32 6.65
CA SER A 55 -12.91 13.70 5.26
C SER A 55 -11.94 12.94 4.35
N GLU A 56 -12.40 12.70 3.13
CA GLU A 56 -11.61 12.09 2.07
C GLU A 56 -12.08 12.69 0.74
N SER A 57 -11.16 13.03 -0.15
CA SER A 57 -11.52 13.51 -1.47
C SER A 57 -10.51 13.06 -2.51
N LEU A 58 -11.02 12.74 -3.71
CA LEU A 58 -10.23 12.44 -4.88
C LEU A 58 -10.66 13.35 -6.02
N VAL A 59 -9.70 14.08 -6.57
CA VAL A 59 -9.90 14.95 -7.74
C VAL A 59 -8.93 14.59 -8.85
N VAL A 60 -9.32 14.86 -10.10
CA VAL A 60 -8.49 14.71 -11.29
C VAL A 60 -8.45 16.01 -12.07
N TYR A 61 -7.32 16.33 -12.65
CA TYR A 61 -7.12 17.46 -13.54
C TYR A 61 -7.07 16.97 -14.99
N GLU A 62 -8.22 16.98 -15.65
CA GLU A 62 -8.34 16.74 -17.10
C GLU A 62 -8.14 18.05 -17.88
N SER A 63 -8.19 19.16 -17.18
CA SER A 63 -7.97 20.53 -17.67
C SER A 63 -7.35 21.35 -16.52
N ILE A 64 -7.31 22.66 -16.67
CA ILE A 64 -6.83 23.58 -15.64
C ILE A 64 -7.68 23.49 -14.35
N ARG A 65 -8.98 23.18 -14.47
CA ARG A 65 -9.88 23.05 -13.32
C ARG A 65 -9.96 21.60 -12.85
N PRO A 66 -9.89 21.36 -11.51
CA PRO A 66 -10.06 20.01 -10.97
C PRO A 66 -11.49 19.52 -11.13
N THR A 67 -11.64 18.24 -11.46
CA THR A 67 -12.91 17.53 -11.46
C THR A 67 -12.97 16.60 -10.26
N LYS A 68 -13.98 16.74 -9.40
CA LYS A 68 -14.20 15.83 -8.27
C LYS A 68 -14.62 14.46 -8.79
N LEU A 69 -13.89 13.41 -8.40
CA LEU A 69 -14.30 12.02 -8.60
C LEU A 69 -15.19 11.55 -7.45
N TYR A 70 -14.79 11.81 -6.22
CA TYR A 70 -15.63 11.66 -5.04
C TYR A 70 -15.18 12.59 -3.90
N GLY A 71 -16.10 12.82 -2.97
CA GLY A 71 -15.83 13.44 -1.68
C GLY A 71 -16.57 12.68 -0.59
N ARG A 72 -15.97 12.53 0.56
CA ARG A 72 -16.55 11.91 1.75
C ARG A 72 -16.45 12.84 2.93
N THR A 73 -17.49 12.90 3.73
CA THR A 73 -17.53 13.63 5.01
C THR A 73 -18.15 12.73 6.07
N TYR A 74 -17.52 12.63 7.23
CA TYR A 74 -18.08 11.94 8.39
C TYR A 74 -19.12 12.81 9.07
N GLU A 75 -20.24 12.21 9.44
CA GLU A 75 -21.35 12.84 10.13
C GLU A 75 -21.49 12.23 11.54
N GLU A 76 -21.25 13.06 12.57
CA GLU A 76 -21.28 12.62 13.97
C GLU A 76 -22.67 12.18 14.43
N SER A 77 -23.73 12.84 13.92
CA SER A 77 -25.12 12.56 14.33
C SER A 77 -25.57 11.15 14.01
N THR A 78 -25.04 10.57 12.95
CA THR A 78 -25.41 9.23 12.46
C THR A 78 -24.31 8.19 12.64
N ASP A 79 -23.13 8.60 13.17
CA ASP A 79 -21.89 7.80 13.20
C ASP A 79 -21.59 7.12 11.86
N SER A 80 -21.80 7.85 10.78
CA SER A 80 -21.61 7.35 9.41
C SER A 80 -20.94 8.40 8.52
N SER A 81 -20.75 8.07 7.25
CA SER A 81 -20.17 9.00 6.29
C SER A 81 -21.14 9.27 5.14
N ILE A 82 -21.16 10.50 4.67
CA ILE A 82 -21.82 10.87 3.42
C ILE A 82 -20.75 10.80 2.32
N ILE A 83 -21.07 10.15 1.19
CA ILE A 83 -20.20 10.06 0.03
C ILE A 83 -20.91 10.68 -1.17
N GLU A 84 -20.26 11.67 -1.76
CA GLU A 84 -20.70 12.32 -2.98
C GLU A 84 -19.81 11.86 -4.14
N PHE A 85 -20.38 11.22 -5.13
CA PHE A 85 -19.67 10.83 -6.34
C PHE A 85 -19.83 11.90 -7.42
N GLY A 86 -18.73 12.23 -8.10
CA GLY A 86 -18.75 13.19 -9.20
C GLY A 86 -19.50 12.63 -10.42
N ALA A 87 -20.27 13.49 -11.10
CA ALA A 87 -21.05 13.09 -12.28
C ALA A 87 -20.19 12.47 -13.40
N ASN A 88 -18.95 12.94 -13.56
CA ASN A 88 -18.02 12.43 -14.57
C ASN A 88 -17.48 11.02 -14.28
N LEU A 89 -17.72 10.49 -13.07
CA LEU A 89 -17.32 9.14 -12.72
C LEU A 89 -18.17 8.07 -13.45
N LYS A 90 -19.37 8.45 -13.91
CA LYS A 90 -20.33 7.56 -14.61
C LYS A 90 -20.63 6.27 -13.83
N LEU A 91 -20.77 6.39 -12.52
CA LEU A 91 -21.08 5.29 -11.63
C LEU A 91 -22.60 5.19 -11.44
N SER A 92 -23.18 4.00 -11.66
CA SER A 92 -24.60 3.76 -11.45
C SER A 92 -25.00 3.94 -9.99
N LYS A 93 -26.30 4.18 -9.71
CA LYS A 93 -26.80 4.27 -8.35
C LYS A 93 -26.50 3.00 -7.55
N LYS A 94 -26.65 1.83 -8.16
CA LYS A 94 -26.32 0.53 -7.56
C LYS A 94 -24.82 0.45 -7.19
N GLY A 95 -23.94 0.94 -8.08
CA GLY A 95 -22.50 0.99 -7.82
C GLY A 95 -22.16 1.95 -6.68
N GLN A 96 -22.79 3.12 -6.62
CA GLN A 96 -22.63 4.08 -5.52
C GLN A 96 -23.06 3.47 -4.18
N ASP A 97 -24.21 2.81 -4.14
CA ASP A 97 -24.76 2.17 -2.94
C ASP A 97 -23.86 0.99 -2.49
N ALA A 98 -23.29 0.23 -3.43
CA ALA A 98 -22.35 -0.85 -3.11
C ALA A 98 -21.06 -0.33 -2.48
N ILE A 99 -20.48 0.75 -3.01
CA ILE A 99 -19.28 1.37 -2.43
C ILE A 99 -19.61 1.97 -1.06
N PHE A 100 -20.73 2.69 -0.95
CA PHE A 100 -21.19 3.27 0.31
C PHE A 100 -21.35 2.20 1.39
N GLY A 101 -22.03 1.09 1.09
CA GLY A 101 -22.26 -0.01 2.02
C GLY A 101 -20.97 -0.70 2.50
N ASN A 102 -19.91 -0.69 1.69
CA ASN A 102 -18.60 -1.23 2.03
C ASN A 102 -17.65 -0.20 2.69
N THR A 103 -18.04 1.09 2.74
CA THR A 103 -17.22 2.15 3.32
C THR A 103 -17.49 2.29 4.81
N ILE A 104 -16.65 1.68 5.64
CA ILE A 104 -16.71 1.85 7.10
C ILE A 104 -15.88 3.07 7.54
N ASN A 105 -16.12 3.58 8.76
CA ASN A 105 -15.55 4.86 9.21
C ASN A 105 -14.02 4.91 9.22
N ASN A 106 -13.35 3.80 9.33
CA ASN A 106 -11.89 3.65 9.41
C ASN A 106 -11.23 3.09 8.14
N SER A 107 -11.99 2.96 7.03
CA SER A 107 -11.46 2.58 5.71
C SER A 107 -11.69 3.68 4.68
N SER A 108 -10.86 3.74 3.63
CA SER A 108 -11.04 4.67 2.52
C SER A 108 -12.18 4.26 1.58
N VAL A 109 -12.70 5.22 0.83
CA VAL A 109 -13.64 4.96 -0.27
C VAL A 109 -13.00 4.09 -1.35
N LEU A 110 -11.70 4.29 -1.61
CA LEU A 110 -10.98 3.51 -2.61
C LEU A 110 -10.78 2.05 -2.18
N ALA A 111 -10.55 1.79 -0.89
CA ALA A 111 -10.50 0.42 -0.36
C ALA A 111 -11.88 -0.27 -0.47
N ALA A 112 -12.97 0.44 -0.15
CA ALA A 112 -14.33 -0.04 -0.31
C ALA A 112 -14.67 -0.31 -1.78
N PHE A 113 -14.24 0.55 -2.71
CA PHE A 113 -14.35 0.33 -4.14
C PHE A 113 -13.74 -1.02 -4.56
N GLY A 114 -12.53 -1.33 -4.10
CA GLY A 114 -11.85 -2.59 -4.41
C GLY A 114 -12.55 -3.86 -3.87
N LYS A 115 -13.51 -3.70 -2.93
CA LYS A 115 -14.35 -4.79 -2.41
C LYS A 115 -15.75 -4.82 -3.00
N SER A 116 -16.08 -3.86 -3.86
CA SER A 116 -17.40 -3.70 -4.45
C SER A 116 -17.40 -4.20 -5.89
N ASN A 117 -18.44 -4.97 -6.26
CA ASN A 117 -18.62 -5.38 -7.65
C ASN A 117 -19.38 -4.28 -8.39
N VAL A 118 -18.63 -3.40 -9.01
CA VAL A 118 -19.14 -2.23 -9.72
C VAL A 118 -18.58 -2.14 -11.14
N GLU A 119 -19.24 -1.35 -11.98
CA GLU A 119 -18.81 -1.08 -13.35
C GLU A 119 -17.42 -0.40 -13.39
N LYS A 120 -16.71 -0.60 -14.50
CA LYS A 120 -15.40 0.01 -14.71
C LYS A 120 -15.52 1.53 -14.84
N THR A 121 -14.75 2.24 -14.03
CA THR A 121 -14.69 3.71 -13.98
C THR A 121 -13.25 4.18 -13.86
N LYS A 122 -13.00 5.49 -13.79
CA LYS A 122 -11.68 6.05 -13.48
C LYS A 122 -11.11 5.63 -12.11
N LEU A 123 -11.96 5.14 -11.21
CA LEU A 123 -11.46 4.61 -9.93
C LEU A 123 -10.65 3.34 -10.10
N ASN A 124 -10.85 2.56 -11.18
CA ASN A 124 -10.01 1.39 -11.48
C ASN A 124 -8.55 1.80 -11.69
N ASP A 125 -8.32 2.84 -12.51
CA ASP A 125 -6.96 3.30 -12.80
C ASP A 125 -6.25 3.76 -11.51
N VAL A 126 -7.00 4.46 -10.63
CA VAL A 126 -6.46 4.91 -9.34
C VAL A 126 -6.23 3.74 -8.39
N TYR A 127 -7.16 2.80 -8.31
CA TYR A 127 -7.00 1.59 -7.50
C TYR A 127 -5.79 0.78 -7.93
N ASP A 128 -5.65 0.52 -9.23
CA ASP A 128 -4.54 -0.25 -9.82
C ASP A 128 -3.20 0.46 -9.60
N TYR A 129 -3.16 1.80 -9.67
CA TYR A 129 -1.97 2.58 -9.35
C TYR A 129 -1.49 2.30 -7.91
N PHE A 130 -2.38 2.38 -6.93
CA PHE A 130 -2.03 2.10 -5.54
C PHE A 130 -1.74 0.62 -5.28
N ALA A 131 -2.41 -0.30 -5.97
CA ALA A 131 -2.21 -1.73 -5.79
C ALA A 131 -0.90 -2.24 -6.41
N MET A 132 -0.48 -1.67 -7.54
CA MET A 132 0.63 -2.22 -8.32
C MET A 132 1.89 -1.35 -8.29
N GLN A 133 1.75 -0.02 -8.25
CA GLN A 133 2.88 0.90 -8.39
C GLN A 133 3.36 1.47 -7.05
N VAL A 134 2.45 1.68 -6.10
CA VAL A 134 2.82 2.14 -4.77
C VAL A 134 3.27 0.93 -3.95
N LYS A 135 4.55 0.87 -3.64
CA LYS A 135 5.13 -0.21 -2.84
C LYS A 135 4.95 0.06 -1.34
N ASP A 136 5.02 -1.02 -0.56
CA ASP A 136 4.98 -0.92 0.89
C ASP A 136 6.13 -0.08 1.44
N VAL A 137 5.89 0.53 2.59
CA VAL A 137 6.92 1.30 3.30
C VAL A 137 8.03 0.35 3.73
N LEU A 138 9.26 0.69 3.36
CA LEU A 138 10.44 -0.01 3.85
C LEU A 138 10.71 0.44 5.30
N ALA A 139 10.58 -0.50 6.23
CA ALA A 139 10.90 -0.25 7.63
C ALA A 139 12.38 -0.60 7.92
N PRO A 140 13.03 0.09 8.86
CA PRO A 140 14.34 -0.32 9.36
C PRO A 140 14.29 -1.78 9.84
N GLY A 141 15.29 -2.58 9.44
CA GLY A 141 15.37 -4.00 9.80
C GLY A 141 14.59 -4.96 8.89
N MET A 142 13.91 -4.49 7.85
CA MET A 142 13.37 -5.39 6.82
C MET A 142 14.52 -6.06 6.07
N LEU A 143 14.47 -7.39 6.00
CA LEU A 143 15.42 -8.18 5.20
C LEU A 143 14.99 -8.08 3.72
N LEU A 144 15.73 -7.30 2.95
CA LEU A 144 15.49 -7.10 1.51
C LEU A 144 16.40 -7.95 0.63
N SER A 145 17.20 -8.84 1.23
CA SER A 145 18.15 -9.69 0.52
C SER A 145 17.51 -10.47 -0.65
N GLY A 146 16.37 -11.09 -0.43
CA GLY A 146 15.64 -11.80 -1.48
C GLY A 146 15.15 -10.90 -2.61
N TYR A 147 14.77 -9.66 -2.32
CA TYR A 147 14.39 -8.69 -3.35
C TYR A 147 15.61 -8.29 -4.19
N VAL A 148 16.72 -7.94 -3.52
CA VAL A 148 17.98 -7.55 -4.18
C VAL A 148 18.50 -8.69 -5.04
N LYS A 149 18.56 -9.92 -4.52
CA LYS A 149 18.95 -11.14 -5.24
C LYS A 149 18.14 -11.28 -6.52
N LYS A 150 16.81 -11.29 -6.43
CA LYS A 150 15.91 -11.45 -7.60
C LYS A 150 16.15 -10.43 -8.70
N HIS A 151 16.54 -9.21 -8.36
CA HIS A 151 16.82 -8.17 -9.34
C HIS A 151 18.24 -8.27 -9.91
N LEU A 152 19.25 -8.58 -9.10
CA LEU A 152 20.63 -8.77 -9.55
C LEU A 152 20.77 -10.03 -10.42
N ASP A 153 20.07 -11.12 -10.13
CA ASP A 153 20.06 -12.35 -10.98
C ASP A 153 19.53 -12.07 -12.40
N LYS A 154 18.67 -11.06 -12.55
CA LYS A 154 18.12 -10.63 -13.83
C LYS A 154 18.97 -9.59 -14.56
N ASP A 155 19.97 -9.04 -13.89
CA ASP A 155 20.84 -7.97 -14.40
C ASP A 155 21.95 -8.53 -15.30
N LYS A 156 21.55 -9.04 -16.48
CA LYS A 156 22.49 -9.67 -17.43
C LYS A 156 23.57 -8.73 -17.94
N ASP A 157 23.24 -7.46 -18.02
CA ASP A 157 24.10 -6.42 -18.59
C ASP A 157 24.96 -5.72 -17.52
N GLY A 158 24.73 -6.02 -16.24
CA GLY A 158 25.42 -5.43 -15.09
C GLY A 158 25.10 -3.94 -14.83
N GLU A 159 24.10 -3.38 -15.52
CA GLU A 159 23.76 -1.97 -15.40
C GLU A 159 23.15 -1.64 -14.02
N LEU A 160 22.33 -2.53 -13.46
CA LEU A 160 21.79 -2.35 -12.11
C LEU A 160 22.90 -2.43 -11.06
N LYS A 161 23.81 -3.40 -11.16
CA LYS A 161 24.97 -3.53 -10.28
C LYS A 161 25.82 -2.27 -10.32
N LYS A 162 26.12 -1.78 -11.51
CA LYS A 162 26.87 -0.55 -11.73
C LYS A 162 26.19 0.68 -11.14
N PHE A 163 24.88 0.79 -11.33
CA PHE A 163 24.07 1.86 -10.73
C PHE A 163 24.17 1.82 -9.19
N ILE A 164 23.99 0.65 -8.58
CA ILE A 164 24.08 0.46 -7.13
C ILE A 164 25.45 0.88 -6.61
N LEU A 165 26.52 0.43 -7.24
CA LEU A 165 27.89 0.78 -6.83
C LEU A 165 28.15 2.29 -6.94
N ASN A 166 27.72 2.92 -8.02
CA ASN A 166 27.86 4.36 -8.19
C ASN A 166 27.05 5.14 -7.15
N PHE A 167 25.83 4.69 -6.85
CA PHE A 167 24.99 5.31 -5.83
C PHE A 167 25.64 5.19 -4.44
N LEU A 168 26.14 4.01 -4.07
CA LEU A 168 26.82 3.79 -2.79
C LEU A 168 28.08 4.63 -2.65
N LYS A 169 28.89 4.72 -3.72
CA LYS A 169 30.08 5.59 -3.74
C LYS A 169 29.72 7.07 -3.61
N ALA A 170 28.68 7.52 -4.29
CA ALA A 170 28.19 8.90 -4.20
C ALA A 170 27.59 9.23 -2.81
N SER A 171 27.15 8.22 -2.07
CA SER A 171 26.61 8.33 -0.71
C SER A 171 27.67 8.14 0.37
N ASP A 172 28.95 8.26 0.03
CA ASP A 172 30.12 8.14 0.92
C ASP A 172 30.30 6.75 1.58
N PHE A 173 29.75 5.70 0.92
CA PHE A 173 30.05 4.32 1.33
C PHE A 173 31.29 3.81 0.57
N ASN A 174 32.30 3.38 1.32
CA ASN A 174 33.53 2.82 0.75
C ASN A 174 33.33 1.35 0.34
N ILE A 175 32.42 1.11 -0.62
CA ILE A 175 32.09 -0.21 -1.16
C ILE A 175 32.64 -0.30 -2.58
N GLU A 176 33.51 -1.29 -2.84
CA GLU A 176 34.13 -1.50 -4.13
C GLU A 176 33.32 -2.44 -5.05
N ASP A 177 32.73 -3.47 -4.46
CA ASP A 177 31.93 -4.45 -5.21
C ASP A 177 30.77 -5.03 -4.38
N VAL A 178 29.79 -5.60 -5.07
CA VAL A 178 28.66 -6.35 -4.51
C VAL A 178 28.58 -7.67 -5.24
N ALA A 179 28.60 -8.77 -4.51
CA ALA A 179 28.45 -10.12 -5.02
C ALA A 179 27.31 -10.84 -4.29
N LEU A 180 26.61 -11.70 -5.04
CA LEU A 180 25.63 -12.62 -4.45
C LEU A 180 26.34 -13.93 -4.10
N HIS A 181 26.25 -14.35 -2.85
CA HIS A 181 26.64 -15.66 -2.42
C HIS A 181 25.39 -16.43 -2.01
N GLU A 182 25.25 -17.62 -2.54
CA GLU A 182 24.21 -18.55 -2.13
C GLU A 182 24.82 -19.51 -1.11
N GLU A 183 24.28 -19.51 0.10
CA GLU A 183 24.61 -20.48 1.13
C GLU A 183 23.49 -21.49 1.23
N GLU A 184 23.82 -22.77 1.05
CA GLU A 184 22.89 -23.86 1.26
C GLU A 184 22.99 -24.34 2.70
N GLU A 185 21.92 -24.18 3.46
CA GLU A 185 21.83 -24.74 4.82
C GLU A 185 20.94 -25.99 4.79
N LEU A 186 21.43 -27.05 5.44
CA LEU A 186 20.63 -28.24 5.66
C LEU A 186 19.49 -27.93 6.64
N ILE A 187 18.32 -28.48 6.35
CA ILE A 187 17.18 -28.32 7.25
C ILE A 187 17.44 -29.12 8.51
N THR A 188 17.65 -28.40 9.62
CA THR A 188 17.76 -29.03 10.95
C THR A 188 16.38 -29.38 11.49
N PRO A 189 16.27 -30.28 12.48
CA PRO A 189 14.97 -30.65 13.10
C PRO A 189 14.23 -29.41 13.68
N GLU A 190 14.98 -28.42 14.22
CA GLU A 190 14.42 -27.18 14.74
C GLU A 190 13.83 -26.31 13.62
N LEU A 191 14.54 -26.22 12.49
CA LEU A 191 14.10 -25.47 11.32
C LEU A 191 12.89 -26.14 10.66
N GLU A 192 12.84 -27.46 10.62
CA GLU A 192 11.69 -28.22 10.16
C GLU A 192 10.43 -27.88 10.98
N GLN A 193 10.54 -27.82 12.32
CA GLN A 193 9.43 -27.43 13.18
C GLN A 193 8.97 -25.98 12.93
N LEU A 194 9.89 -25.08 12.63
CA LEU A 194 9.56 -23.70 12.29
C LEU A 194 8.82 -23.61 10.95
N ILE A 195 9.27 -24.36 9.94
CA ILE A 195 8.62 -24.42 8.62
C ILE A 195 7.19 -24.96 8.77
N GLN A 196 6.99 -26.03 9.56
CA GLN A 196 5.67 -26.63 9.79
C GLN A 196 4.69 -25.65 10.46
N LYS A 197 5.19 -24.78 11.36
CA LYS A 197 4.37 -23.75 12.06
C LYS A 197 4.21 -22.45 11.26
N ALA A 198 4.96 -22.26 10.20
CA ALA A 198 4.90 -21.04 9.40
C ALA A 198 3.51 -20.87 8.74
N PRO A 199 2.97 -19.67 8.63
CA PRO A 199 1.68 -19.39 8.00
C PRO A 199 1.81 -19.35 6.47
N ILE A 200 2.33 -20.43 5.87
CA ILE A 200 2.48 -20.64 4.42
C ILE A 200 1.68 -21.86 4.00
N ASP A 201 1.41 -21.98 2.72
CA ASP A 201 0.67 -23.06 2.13
C ASP A 201 1.35 -24.42 2.41
N ASP A 202 0.54 -25.45 2.65
CA ASP A 202 1.03 -26.80 2.99
C ASP A 202 1.81 -27.44 1.84
N ASP A 203 1.45 -27.17 0.58
CA ASP A 203 2.20 -27.62 -0.59
C ASP A 203 3.60 -26.97 -0.64
N ALA A 204 3.70 -25.68 -0.30
CA ALA A 204 4.98 -24.98 -0.21
C ALA A 204 5.87 -25.54 0.92
N LYS A 205 5.27 -25.86 2.09
CA LYS A 205 5.97 -26.51 3.20
C LYS A 205 6.55 -27.86 2.77
N ALA A 206 5.72 -28.68 2.12
CA ALA A 206 6.12 -30.01 1.66
C ALA A 206 7.26 -29.92 0.63
N GLU A 207 7.22 -28.94 -0.27
CA GLU A 207 8.30 -28.73 -1.25
C GLU A 207 9.61 -28.30 -0.57
N MET A 208 9.56 -27.38 0.40
CA MET A 208 10.74 -26.95 1.17
C MET A 208 11.38 -28.13 1.91
N LEU A 209 10.57 -28.91 2.63
CA LEU A 209 11.06 -30.05 3.39
C LEU A 209 11.63 -31.16 2.49
N LYS A 210 11.01 -31.35 1.32
CA LYS A 210 11.49 -32.35 0.34
C LYS A 210 12.86 -31.99 -0.25
N LYS A 211 13.18 -30.74 -0.39
CA LYS A 211 14.51 -30.25 -0.85
C LYS A 211 15.62 -30.54 0.16
N GLY A 212 15.28 -30.73 1.45
CA GLY A 212 16.24 -31.03 2.52
C GLY A 212 17.25 -29.94 2.82
N LYS A 213 17.16 -28.79 2.11
CA LYS A 213 18.05 -27.64 2.22
C LYS A 213 17.32 -26.34 1.90
N ILE A 214 17.75 -25.27 2.54
CA ILE A 214 17.31 -23.90 2.25
C ILE A 214 18.48 -23.16 1.63
N THR A 215 18.19 -22.36 0.61
CA THR A 215 19.15 -21.41 0.01
C THR A 215 18.88 -20.03 0.56
N ASN A 216 19.85 -19.45 1.25
CA ASN A 216 19.84 -18.09 1.78
C ASN A 216 20.50 -17.11 0.83
#